data_3c029308350071d9d4ac1237a616700f
#
_entry.id   3c029308350071d9d4ac1237a616700f
#
_cell.length_a   1.000
_cell.length_b   1.000
_cell.length_c   1.000
_cell.angle_alpha   90.00
_cell.angle_beta   90.00
_cell.angle_gamma   90.00
#
_symmetry.space_group_name_H-M   'P 1'
#
loop_
_entity.id
_entity.type
_entity.pdbx_description
1 polymer ?
#
loop_
_entity_poly.entity_id
_entity_poly.type
_entity_poly.pdbx_seq_one_letter_code
_entity_poly.pdbx_strand_id
1 'polypeptide(L)'
;MEDEPAVRWNHNIHYHRHILDVVPDGARTALDVGTGDGLLAMELREFVPQVTGIDPDAQVLKSARRQQSDVTWLEGDVMTYPLTPASFDVVASVATIHHLPDLEATLTRLAELTAPGGTIAVIGLARSSRLLDHAYDIGGFIQHQRLARRFGVWEHSAPTAPPPHSYTDVRRSAARVLPGATWRRLPLWRYALVWTKPTR
;
A
#
# COMPACT_ATOMS: atom_id res chain seq x y z
N MET A 1 28.14 -22.72 0.55
CA MET A 1 27.96 -21.30 0.21
C MET A 1 26.47 -21.18 -0.03
N GLU A 2 25.72 -20.88 1.02
CA GLU A 2 24.28 -20.67 0.94
C GLU A 2 24.08 -19.39 0.12
N ASP A 3 23.37 -19.49 -1.00
CA ASP A 3 23.00 -18.33 -1.82
C ASP A 3 22.21 -17.37 -0.91
N GLU A 4 22.77 -16.20 -0.61
CA GLU A 4 21.99 -15.11 -0.02
C GLU A 4 20.74 -14.91 -0.89
N PRO A 5 19.54 -14.89 -0.30
CA PRO A 5 18.33 -14.73 -1.07
C PRO A 5 18.43 -13.44 -1.87
N ALA A 6 18.33 -13.54 -3.20
CA ALA A 6 18.42 -12.41 -4.09
C ALA A 6 17.46 -11.33 -3.63
N VAL A 7 17.97 -10.11 -3.39
CA VAL A 7 17.18 -8.98 -2.91
C VAL A 7 16.03 -8.72 -3.91
N ARG A 8 14.81 -9.05 -3.49
CA ARG A 8 13.63 -8.78 -4.31
C ARG A 8 13.42 -7.27 -4.39
N TRP A 9 13.43 -6.72 -5.58
CA TRP A 9 13.20 -5.29 -5.80
C TRP A 9 12.20 -5.06 -6.91
N ASN A 10 11.22 -4.21 -6.64
CA ASN A 10 10.35 -3.57 -7.61
C ASN A 10 9.88 -2.22 -7.05
N HIS A 11 9.08 -1.48 -7.82
CA HIS A 11 8.58 -0.17 -7.40
C HIS A 11 7.69 -0.21 -6.13
N ASN A 12 7.04 -1.33 -5.84
CA ASN A 12 6.17 -1.48 -4.67
C ASN A 12 7.03 -1.71 -3.43
N ILE A 13 7.89 -2.72 -3.46
CA ILE A 13 8.82 -3.09 -2.36
C ILE A 13 9.71 -1.88 -1.99
N HIS A 14 10.16 -1.10 -3.00
CA HIS A 14 11.00 0.08 -2.77
C HIS A 14 10.40 1.07 -1.78
N TYR A 15 9.07 1.10 -1.65
CA TYR A 15 8.37 2.05 -0.80
C TYR A 15 7.77 1.45 0.47
N HIS A 16 7.93 0.16 0.76
CA HIS A 16 7.44 -0.45 2.00
C HIS A 16 7.94 0.31 3.24
N ARG A 17 9.20 0.74 3.23
CA ARG A 17 9.78 1.51 4.32
C ARG A 17 8.98 2.78 4.68
N HIS A 18 8.36 3.44 3.70
CA HIS A 18 7.51 4.61 3.95
C HIS A 18 6.25 4.28 4.76
N ILE A 19 5.76 3.05 4.67
CA ILE A 19 4.65 2.55 5.47
C ILE A 19 5.14 2.15 6.86
N LEU A 20 6.24 1.41 6.92
CA LEU A 20 6.82 0.95 8.19
C LEU A 20 7.24 2.12 9.09
N ASP A 21 7.78 3.21 8.51
CA ASP A 21 8.22 4.42 9.24
C ASP A 21 7.06 5.21 9.88
N VAL A 22 5.81 4.94 9.51
CA VAL A 22 4.62 5.61 10.05
C VAL A 22 3.72 4.70 10.87
N VAL A 23 4.17 3.49 11.16
CA VAL A 23 3.50 2.58 12.12
C VAL A 23 3.52 3.24 13.50
N PRO A 24 2.38 3.45 14.15
CA PRO A 24 2.34 4.06 15.48
C PRO A 24 3.07 3.20 16.53
N ASP A 25 3.74 3.86 17.46
CA ASP A 25 4.35 3.17 18.59
C ASP A 25 3.28 2.39 19.38
N GLY A 26 3.55 1.12 19.65
CA GLY A 26 2.63 0.23 20.37
C GLY A 26 1.44 -0.26 19.54
N ALA A 27 1.44 -0.07 18.21
CA ALA A 27 0.44 -0.67 17.33
C ALA A 27 0.36 -2.19 17.51
N ARG A 28 -0.85 -2.73 17.62
CA ARG A 28 -1.11 -4.14 17.88
C ARG A 28 -1.73 -4.87 16.70
N THR A 29 -2.43 -4.14 15.84
CA THR A 29 -3.21 -4.68 14.73
C THR A 29 -2.91 -3.94 13.43
N ALA A 30 -2.66 -4.67 12.34
CA ALA A 30 -2.48 -4.09 11.01
C ALA A 30 -3.31 -4.83 9.96
N LEU A 31 -3.81 -4.09 8.98
CA LEU A 31 -4.47 -4.59 7.79
C LEU A 31 -3.66 -4.17 6.56
N ASP A 32 -3.23 -5.12 5.75
CA ASP A 32 -2.63 -4.90 4.44
C ASP A 32 -3.68 -5.15 3.34
N VAL A 33 -4.13 -4.09 2.69
CA VAL A 33 -5.22 -4.10 1.70
C VAL A 33 -4.67 -4.27 0.30
N GLY A 34 -5.08 -5.34 -0.38
CA GLY A 34 -4.51 -5.80 -1.63
C GLY A 34 -3.11 -6.35 -1.40
N THR A 35 -3.03 -7.29 -0.46
CA THR A 35 -1.77 -7.80 0.08
C THR A 35 -0.91 -8.53 -0.97
N GLY A 36 -1.51 -8.98 -2.06
CA GLY A 36 -0.78 -9.65 -3.13
C GLY A 36 0.01 -10.87 -2.63
N ASP A 37 1.28 -10.90 -2.96
CA ASP A 37 2.21 -11.96 -2.52
C ASP A 37 2.56 -11.90 -1.02
N GLY A 38 1.97 -10.96 -0.25
CA GLY A 38 2.08 -10.86 1.21
C GLY A 38 3.34 -10.19 1.74
N LEU A 39 4.17 -9.58 0.88
CA LEU A 39 5.47 -9.06 1.29
C LEU A 39 5.38 -7.93 2.32
N LEU A 40 4.47 -6.96 2.11
CA LEU A 40 4.27 -5.88 3.09
C LEU A 40 3.69 -6.42 4.40
N ALA A 41 2.72 -7.32 4.33
CA ALA A 41 2.13 -7.91 5.54
C ALA A 41 3.17 -8.64 6.39
N MET A 42 4.11 -9.34 5.77
CA MET A 42 5.22 -9.99 6.49
C MET A 42 6.18 -8.99 7.12
N GLU A 43 6.55 -7.92 6.42
CA GLU A 43 7.37 -6.85 6.98
C GLU A 43 6.65 -6.13 8.13
N LEU A 44 5.34 -5.86 8.02
CA LEU A 44 4.53 -5.31 9.10
C LEU A 44 4.51 -6.23 10.32
N ARG A 45 4.53 -7.55 10.13
CA ARG A 45 4.52 -8.53 11.23
C ARG A 45 5.77 -8.46 12.13
N GLU A 46 6.85 -7.88 11.64
CA GLU A 46 8.05 -7.63 12.45
C GLU A 46 7.83 -6.52 13.51
N PHE A 47 6.86 -5.62 13.26
CA PHE A 47 6.56 -4.46 14.11
C PHE A 47 5.22 -4.58 14.83
N VAL A 48 4.27 -5.30 14.25
CA VAL A 48 2.87 -5.37 14.72
C VAL A 48 2.49 -6.82 15.04
N PRO A 49 2.03 -7.13 16.27
CA PRO A 49 1.75 -8.50 16.70
C PRO A 49 0.66 -9.23 15.92
N GLN A 50 -0.32 -8.53 15.38
CA GLN A 50 -1.43 -9.12 14.63
C GLN A 50 -1.56 -8.45 13.28
N VAL A 51 -1.24 -9.16 12.22
CA VAL A 51 -1.34 -8.65 10.85
C VAL A 51 -2.33 -9.50 10.06
N THR A 52 -3.21 -8.81 9.35
CA THR A 52 -4.14 -9.40 8.39
C THR A 52 -3.82 -8.88 6.99
N GLY A 53 -3.64 -9.77 6.04
CA GLY A 53 -3.57 -9.44 4.61
C GLY A 53 -4.88 -9.83 3.93
N ILE A 54 -5.47 -8.91 3.17
CA ILE A 54 -6.70 -9.17 2.40
C ILE A 54 -6.47 -8.93 0.91
N ASP A 55 -6.93 -9.87 0.08
CA ASP A 55 -6.88 -9.77 -1.38
C ASP A 55 -8.03 -10.56 -2.00
N PRO A 56 -8.71 -10.05 -3.05
CA PRO A 56 -9.76 -10.81 -3.74
C PRO A 56 -9.22 -11.95 -4.62
N ASP A 57 -7.94 -11.96 -4.97
CA ASP A 57 -7.34 -12.95 -5.85
C ASP A 57 -6.78 -14.15 -5.06
N ALA A 58 -7.52 -15.26 -5.09
CA ALA A 58 -7.13 -16.52 -4.46
C ALA A 58 -5.78 -17.07 -4.98
N GLN A 59 -5.40 -16.79 -6.23
CA GLN A 59 -4.15 -17.31 -6.80
C GLN A 59 -2.95 -16.54 -6.22
N VAL A 60 -3.09 -15.22 -6.09
CA VAL A 60 -2.04 -14.37 -5.48
C VAL A 60 -1.88 -14.74 -4.01
N LEU A 61 -2.99 -14.95 -3.27
CA LEU A 61 -2.94 -15.39 -1.88
C LEU A 61 -2.31 -16.78 -1.67
N LYS A 62 -2.31 -17.66 -2.68
CA LYS A 62 -1.55 -18.91 -2.58
C LYS A 62 -0.06 -18.67 -2.41
N SER A 63 0.48 -17.64 -3.06
CA SER A 63 1.89 -17.24 -2.89
C SER A 63 2.15 -16.71 -1.48
N ALA A 64 1.29 -15.85 -0.97
CA ALA A 64 1.37 -15.32 0.39
C ALA A 64 1.33 -16.45 1.44
N ARG A 65 0.37 -17.38 1.33
CA ARG A 65 0.20 -18.53 2.25
C ARG A 65 1.38 -19.50 2.25
N ARG A 66 2.17 -19.58 1.17
CA ARG A 66 3.38 -20.41 1.12
C ARG A 66 4.54 -19.83 1.92
N GLN A 67 4.49 -18.56 2.22
CA GLN A 67 5.47 -17.90 3.06
C GLN A 67 5.11 -18.23 4.51
N GLN A 68 6.01 -18.91 5.22
CA GLN A 68 5.81 -19.26 6.63
C GLN A 68 5.76 -17.97 7.46
N SER A 69 4.56 -17.53 7.80
CA SER A 69 4.35 -16.32 8.60
C SER A 69 3.08 -16.45 9.45
N ASP A 70 3.07 -15.77 10.60
CA ASP A 70 1.91 -15.66 11.49
C ASP A 70 0.91 -14.60 11.03
N VAL A 71 0.80 -14.35 9.72
CA VAL A 71 -0.14 -13.41 9.12
C VAL A 71 -1.46 -14.13 8.84
N THR A 72 -2.57 -13.48 9.16
CA THR A 72 -3.91 -13.95 8.79
C THR A 72 -4.21 -13.56 7.34
N TRP A 73 -4.44 -14.53 6.47
CA TRP A 73 -4.75 -14.29 5.06
C TRP A 73 -6.23 -14.44 4.77
N LEU A 74 -6.87 -13.36 4.33
CA LEU A 74 -8.28 -13.29 3.98
C LEU A 74 -8.46 -13.18 2.47
N GLU A 75 -9.32 -14.02 1.90
CA GLU A 75 -9.74 -13.94 0.51
C GLU A 75 -11.03 -13.15 0.44
N GLY A 76 -11.00 -11.97 -0.17
CA GLY A 76 -12.16 -11.11 -0.29
C GLY A 76 -11.85 -9.69 -0.68
N ASP A 77 -12.91 -8.98 -1.09
CA ASP A 77 -12.87 -7.56 -1.40
C ASP A 77 -13.03 -6.74 -0.10
N VAL A 78 -12.07 -5.88 0.19
CA VAL A 78 -12.08 -5.00 1.38
C VAL A 78 -13.34 -4.15 1.48
N MET A 79 -13.96 -3.80 0.33
CA MET A 79 -15.17 -2.98 0.29
C MET A 79 -16.40 -3.70 0.84
N THR A 80 -16.45 -5.03 0.72
CA THR A 80 -17.62 -5.84 1.09
C THR A 80 -17.35 -6.88 2.17
N TYR A 81 -16.07 -7.21 2.40
CA TYR A 81 -15.71 -8.20 3.43
C TYR A 81 -16.09 -7.69 4.83
N PRO A 82 -16.66 -8.54 5.70
CA PRO A 82 -17.18 -8.14 7.03
C PRO A 82 -16.05 -7.94 8.04
N LEU A 83 -15.12 -7.02 7.76
CA LEU A 83 -14.11 -6.59 8.72
C LEU A 83 -14.75 -5.71 9.78
N THR A 84 -14.31 -5.88 11.03
CA THR A 84 -14.77 -5.08 12.16
C THR A 84 -14.32 -3.62 12.01
N PRO A 85 -15.22 -2.64 12.05
CA PRO A 85 -14.84 -1.24 12.02
C PRO A 85 -13.94 -0.85 13.20
N ALA A 86 -13.07 0.14 13.00
CA ALA A 86 -12.19 0.71 14.01
C ALA A 86 -11.33 -0.33 14.77
N SER A 87 -10.90 -1.40 14.09
CA SER A 87 -10.17 -2.51 14.70
C SER A 87 -8.68 -2.58 14.34
N PHE A 88 -8.22 -1.72 13.42
CA PHE A 88 -6.83 -1.76 12.99
C PHE A 88 -6.08 -0.46 13.37
N ASP A 89 -4.97 -0.61 14.06
CA ASP A 89 -4.06 0.50 14.38
C ASP A 89 -3.32 0.99 13.14
N VAL A 90 -3.11 0.09 12.17
CA VAL A 90 -2.52 0.41 10.87
C VAL A 90 -3.39 -0.16 9.76
N VAL A 91 -3.77 0.67 8.80
CA VAL A 91 -4.37 0.23 7.53
C VAL A 91 -3.43 0.65 6.40
N ALA A 92 -2.76 -0.33 5.83
CA ALA A 92 -1.76 -0.15 4.79
C ALA A 92 -2.28 -0.60 3.41
N SER A 93 -1.79 0.02 2.35
CA SER A 93 -2.07 -0.44 0.98
C SER A 93 -0.96 0.00 0.03
N VAL A 94 -0.46 -0.93 -0.78
CA VAL A 94 0.54 -0.65 -1.82
C VAL A 94 0.02 -1.03 -3.19
N ALA A 95 -0.02 -0.07 -4.10
CA ALA A 95 -0.39 -0.27 -5.51
C ALA A 95 -1.75 -0.97 -5.73
N THR A 96 -2.73 -0.74 -4.85
CA THR A 96 -4.03 -1.46 -4.87
C THR A 96 -5.20 -0.53 -5.10
N ILE A 97 -5.29 0.61 -4.41
CA ILE A 97 -6.53 1.41 -4.38
C ILE A 97 -6.96 1.97 -5.74
N HIS A 98 -6.08 2.01 -6.74
CA HIS A 98 -6.42 2.41 -8.10
C HIS A 98 -7.20 1.34 -8.89
N HIS A 99 -7.28 0.11 -8.37
CA HIS A 99 -8.13 -0.96 -8.91
C HIS A 99 -9.57 -0.89 -8.38
N LEU A 100 -9.81 -0.14 -7.31
CA LEU A 100 -11.14 -0.02 -6.70
C LEU A 100 -11.97 1.04 -7.43
N PRO A 101 -13.28 0.80 -7.63
CA PRO A 101 -14.09 1.58 -8.57
C PRO A 101 -14.32 3.03 -8.12
N ASP A 102 -14.40 3.29 -6.82
CA ASP A 102 -14.67 4.60 -6.24
C ASP A 102 -13.61 4.96 -5.20
N LEU A 103 -12.81 5.97 -5.52
CA LEU A 103 -11.71 6.40 -4.67
C LEU A 103 -12.19 6.98 -3.32
N GLU A 104 -13.27 7.77 -3.29
CA GLU A 104 -13.77 8.36 -2.04
C GLU A 104 -14.43 7.31 -1.15
N ALA A 105 -15.22 6.41 -1.73
CA ALA A 105 -15.76 5.27 -0.99
C ALA A 105 -14.63 4.37 -0.44
N THR A 106 -13.58 4.14 -1.23
CA THR A 106 -12.40 3.39 -0.78
C THR A 106 -11.74 4.06 0.42
N LEU A 107 -11.41 5.34 0.32
CA LEU A 107 -10.77 6.08 1.41
C LEU A 107 -11.67 6.12 2.67
N THR A 108 -12.97 6.25 2.48
CA THR A 108 -13.96 6.18 3.58
C THR A 108 -13.92 4.81 4.25
N ARG A 109 -13.90 3.74 3.46
CA ARG A 109 -13.81 2.37 3.99
C ARG A 109 -12.53 2.13 4.78
N LEU A 110 -11.39 2.59 4.27
CA LEU A 110 -10.13 2.50 5.02
C LEU A 110 -10.21 3.28 6.34
N ALA A 111 -10.82 4.47 6.34
CA ALA A 111 -11.01 5.27 7.56
C ALA A 111 -11.96 4.60 8.57
N GLU A 112 -13.02 3.92 8.10
CA GLU A 112 -13.90 3.15 8.96
C GLU A 112 -13.15 2.03 9.69
N LEU A 113 -12.29 1.30 8.97
CA LEU A 113 -11.52 0.17 9.50
C LEU A 113 -10.43 0.61 10.48
N THR A 114 -9.91 1.82 10.33
CA THR A 114 -8.83 2.36 11.18
C THR A 114 -9.36 2.68 12.58
N ALA A 115 -8.65 2.25 13.61
CA ALA A 115 -8.95 2.57 15.01
C ALA A 115 -8.73 4.06 15.32
N PRO A 116 -9.39 4.66 16.31
CA PRO A 116 -9.05 5.99 16.78
C PRO A 116 -7.56 6.09 17.18
N GLY A 117 -6.85 7.09 16.67
CA GLY A 117 -5.40 7.21 16.82
C GLY A 117 -4.57 6.34 15.88
N GLY A 118 -5.20 5.44 15.14
CA GLY A 118 -4.54 4.59 14.15
C GLY A 118 -4.20 5.34 12.85
N THR A 119 -3.40 4.72 12.01
CA THR A 119 -2.82 5.33 10.80
C THR A 119 -3.25 4.59 9.53
N ILE A 120 -3.67 5.37 8.51
CA ILE A 120 -3.74 4.92 7.12
C ILE A 120 -2.42 5.28 6.44
N ALA A 121 -1.80 4.32 5.76
CA ALA A 121 -0.58 4.51 4.97
C ALA A 121 -0.74 3.88 3.58
N VAL A 122 -0.77 4.71 2.55
CA VAL A 122 -0.97 4.26 1.16
C VAL A 122 0.20 4.67 0.28
N ILE A 123 0.75 3.72 -0.44
CA ILE A 123 1.62 3.95 -1.59
C ILE A 123 0.82 3.61 -2.86
N GLY A 124 0.40 4.62 -3.57
CA GLY A 124 -0.49 4.44 -4.71
C GLY A 124 0.09 4.88 -6.05
N LEU A 125 -0.61 4.51 -7.11
CA LEU A 125 -0.36 4.96 -8.48
C LEU A 125 -1.44 5.97 -8.89
N ALA A 126 -1.04 6.93 -9.70
CA ALA A 126 -1.98 7.85 -10.34
C ALA A 126 -1.43 8.31 -11.70
N ARG A 127 -2.30 8.84 -12.53
CA ARG A 127 -1.97 9.32 -13.87
C ARG A 127 -1.38 10.73 -13.82
N SER A 128 -0.31 10.95 -14.55
CA SER A 128 0.25 12.29 -14.78
C SER A 128 -0.72 13.14 -15.61
N SER A 129 -0.98 14.37 -15.17
CA SER A 129 -1.92 15.29 -15.82
C SER A 129 -1.43 16.72 -15.94
N ARG A 130 -0.30 17.05 -15.31
CA ARG A 130 0.32 18.38 -15.29
C ARG A 130 1.76 18.30 -15.82
N LEU A 131 2.28 19.41 -16.32
CA LEU A 131 3.67 19.47 -16.80
C LEU A 131 4.69 19.08 -15.72
N LEU A 132 4.46 19.44 -14.45
CA LEU A 132 5.30 19.02 -13.35
C LEU A 132 5.27 17.50 -13.11
N ASP A 133 4.16 16.83 -13.38
CA ASP A 133 4.06 15.37 -13.26
C ASP A 133 5.02 14.70 -14.25
N HIS A 134 5.13 15.23 -15.47
CA HIS A 134 6.04 14.70 -16.48
C HIS A 134 7.52 14.89 -16.10
N ALA A 135 7.87 15.97 -15.41
CA ALA A 135 9.23 16.13 -14.88
C ALA A 135 9.55 15.05 -13.83
N TYR A 136 8.59 14.72 -12.95
CA TYR A 136 8.71 13.59 -12.01
C TYR A 136 8.82 12.26 -12.76
N ASP A 137 8.09 12.07 -13.86
CA ASP A 137 8.14 10.86 -14.66
C ASP A 137 9.52 10.63 -15.28
N ILE A 138 10.17 11.69 -15.77
CA ILE A 138 11.54 11.64 -16.29
C ILE A 138 12.52 11.24 -15.18
N GLY A 139 12.42 11.88 -14.01
CA GLY A 139 13.23 11.54 -12.83
C GLY A 139 13.01 10.10 -12.38
N GLY A 140 11.75 9.65 -12.37
CA GLY A 140 11.35 8.28 -12.06
C GLY A 140 11.93 7.27 -13.04
N PHE A 141 11.94 7.58 -14.33
CA PHE A 141 12.56 6.73 -15.35
C PHE A 141 14.07 6.56 -15.14
N ILE A 142 14.78 7.67 -14.89
CA ILE A 142 16.23 7.62 -14.61
C ILE A 142 16.51 6.79 -13.35
N GLN A 143 15.73 6.98 -12.31
CA GLN A 143 15.87 6.21 -11.06
C GLN A 143 15.57 4.74 -11.29
N HIS A 144 14.50 4.40 -12.03
CA HIS A 144 14.18 3.03 -12.39
C HIS A 144 15.35 2.33 -13.09
N GLN A 145 15.94 2.97 -14.12
CA GLN A 145 17.06 2.40 -14.85
C GLN A 145 18.28 2.10 -13.95
N ARG A 146 18.56 2.99 -12.99
CA ARG A 146 19.66 2.80 -12.04
C ARG A 146 19.39 1.63 -11.09
N LEU A 147 18.19 1.57 -10.53
CA LEU A 147 17.80 0.54 -9.55
C LEU A 147 17.63 -0.83 -10.22
N ALA A 148 17.02 -0.88 -11.41
CA ALA A 148 16.85 -2.10 -12.18
C ALA A 148 18.20 -2.72 -12.58
N ARG A 149 19.21 -1.89 -12.92
CA ARG A 149 20.58 -2.38 -13.20
C ARG A 149 21.28 -2.90 -11.95
N ARG A 150 20.97 -2.34 -10.79
CA ARG A 150 21.62 -2.73 -9.52
C ARG A 150 21.03 -3.98 -8.89
N PHE A 151 19.70 -4.12 -8.91
CA PHE A 151 18.99 -5.15 -8.16
C PHE A 151 18.27 -6.19 -9.04
N GLY A 152 18.14 -5.93 -10.34
CA GLY A 152 17.14 -6.61 -11.16
C GLY A 152 15.72 -6.13 -10.85
N VAL A 153 14.76 -6.54 -11.66
CA VAL A 153 13.33 -6.27 -11.39
C VAL A 153 12.67 -7.60 -11.04
N TRP A 154 12.14 -7.69 -9.83
CA TRP A 154 11.30 -8.82 -9.44
C TRP A 154 9.87 -8.59 -9.90
N GLU A 155 9.32 -9.51 -10.67
CA GLU A 155 7.94 -9.44 -11.14
C GLU A 155 7.00 -10.06 -10.09
N HIS A 156 5.97 -9.30 -9.71
CA HIS A 156 4.91 -9.80 -8.83
C HIS A 156 3.82 -10.52 -9.64
N SER A 157 3.07 -11.39 -8.98
CA SER A 157 2.01 -12.17 -9.61
C SER A 157 0.70 -11.42 -9.82
N ALA A 158 0.51 -10.25 -9.16
CA ALA A 158 -0.71 -9.49 -9.22
C ALA A 158 -0.91 -8.79 -10.59
N PRO A 159 -2.16 -8.72 -11.10
CA PRO A 159 -2.48 -8.03 -12.35
C PRO A 159 -2.17 -6.53 -12.27
N THR A 160 -1.76 -5.95 -13.40
CA THR A 160 -1.49 -4.51 -13.50
C THR A 160 -2.56 -3.83 -14.34
N ALA A 161 -3.03 -2.66 -13.92
CA ALA A 161 -3.92 -1.80 -14.68
C ALA A 161 -3.47 -0.34 -14.61
N PRO A 162 -3.70 0.45 -15.68
CA PRO A 162 -3.40 1.88 -15.65
C PRO A 162 -4.33 2.58 -14.63
N PRO A 163 -3.78 3.50 -13.80
CA PRO A 163 -4.59 4.20 -12.80
C PRO A 163 -5.60 5.13 -13.47
N PRO A 164 -6.90 5.07 -13.09
CA PRO A 164 -7.95 5.89 -13.67
C PRO A 164 -7.87 7.37 -13.23
N HIS A 165 -7.38 7.61 -12.02
CA HIS A 165 -7.34 8.93 -11.38
C HIS A 165 -6.01 9.63 -11.59
N SER A 166 -6.03 10.97 -11.72
CA SER A 166 -4.82 11.77 -11.72
C SER A 166 -4.30 12.02 -10.31
N TYR A 167 -3.02 12.43 -10.17
CA TYR A 167 -2.45 12.85 -8.88
C TYR A 167 -3.26 13.98 -8.22
N THR A 168 -3.82 14.87 -9.04
CA THR A 168 -4.69 15.96 -8.57
C THR A 168 -6.00 15.44 -8.01
N ASP A 169 -6.61 14.44 -8.67
CA ASP A 169 -7.87 13.83 -8.21
C ASP A 169 -7.66 13.12 -6.88
N VAL A 170 -6.61 12.28 -6.79
CA VAL A 170 -6.27 11.58 -5.54
C VAL A 170 -6.06 12.56 -4.39
N ARG A 171 -5.27 13.62 -4.62
CA ARG A 171 -5.01 14.62 -3.59
C ARG A 171 -6.29 15.34 -3.14
N ARG A 172 -7.19 15.65 -4.08
CA ARG A 172 -8.46 16.32 -3.79
C ARG A 172 -9.40 15.42 -3.00
N SER A 173 -9.56 14.16 -3.40
CA SER A 173 -10.40 13.19 -2.70
C SER A 173 -9.84 12.88 -1.30
N ALA A 174 -8.53 12.72 -1.17
CA ALA A 174 -7.89 12.53 0.12
C ALA A 174 -8.13 13.71 1.07
N ALA A 175 -7.97 14.96 0.59
CA ALA A 175 -8.21 16.15 1.41
C ALA A 175 -9.69 16.28 1.86
N ARG A 176 -10.63 15.74 1.08
CA ARG A 176 -12.07 15.77 1.39
C ARG A 176 -12.45 14.69 2.39
N VAL A 177 -11.98 13.45 2.20
CA VAL A 177 -12.39 12.29 2.99
C VAL A 177 -11.54 12.12 4.25
N LEU A 178 -10.26 12.48 4.19
CA LEU A 178 -9.27 12.32 5.25
C LEU A 178 -8.68 13.70 5.63
N PRO A 179 -9.43 14.55 6.33
CA PRO A 179 -8.96 15.89 6.70
C PRO A 179 -7.68 15.80 7.54
N GLY A 180 -6.67 16.59 7.17
CA GLY A 180 -5.35 16.55 7.79
C GLY A 180 -4.40 15.50 7.21
N ALA A 181 -4.81 14.73 6.20
CA ALA A 181 -3.91 13.79 5.54
C ALA A 181 -2.73 14.50 4.87
N THR A 182 -1.55 13.91 5.00
CA THR A 182 -0.37 14.30 4.23
C THR A 182 -0.33 13.54 2.91
N TRP A 183 -0.12 14.27 1.83
CA TRP A 183 0.02 13.70 0.50
C TRP A 183 1.32 14.17 -0.13
N ARG A 184 2.10 13.23 -0.69
CA ARG A 184 3.39 13.53 -1.34
C ARG A 184 3.55 12.77 -2.64
N ARG A 185 3.94 13.46 -3.72
CA ARG A 185 4.40 12.84 -4.96
C ARG A 185 5.75 12.17 -4.71
N LEU A 186 5.89 10.93 -5.15
CA LEU A 186 7.12 10.16 -5.08
C LEU A 186 7.66 9.87 -6.49
N PRO A 187 8.96 9.63 -6.65
CA PRO A 187 9.51 9.04 -7.87
C PRO A 187 8.90 7.65 -8.20
N LEU A 188 9.34 7.03 -9.30
CA LEU A 188 8.88 5.71 -9.75
C LEU A 188 7.34 5.63 -9.88
N TRP A 189 6.71 6.73 -10.30
CA TRP A 189 5.26 6.84 -10.59
C TRP A 189 4.37 6.53 -9.38
N ARG A 190 4.81 6.90 -8.18
CA ARG A 190 4.07 6.67 -6.94
C ARG A 190 3.68 7.98 -6.25
N TYR A 191 2.75 7.85 -5.31
CA TYR A 191 2.48 8.85 -4.27
C TYR A 191 2.40 8.17 -2.91
N ALA A 192 2.69 8.91 -1.86
CA ALA A 192 2.39 8.52 -0.49
C ALA A 192 1.22 9.35 0.05
N LEU A 193 0.31 8.68 0.73
CA LEU A 193 -0.78 9.27 1.47
C LEU A 193 -0.76 8.69 2.89
N VAL A 194 -0.64 9.56 3.89
CA VAL A 194 -0.64 9.17 5.30
C VAL A 194 -1.67 10.00 6.05
N TRP A 195 -2.47 9.35 6.85
CA TRP A 195 -3.48 9.98 7.69
C TRP A 195 -3.59 9.28 9.02
N THR A 196 -3.63 10.05 10.10
CA THR A 196 -3.91 9.54 11.44
C THR A 196 -5.34 9.88 11.83
N LYS A 197 -6.11 8.86 12.18
CA LYS A 197 -7.50 9.04 12.61
C LYS A 197 -7.55 9.79 13.93
N PRO A 198 -8.34 10.87 14.04
CA PRO A 198 -8.54 11.53 15.31
C PRO A 198 -8.99 10.57 16.41
N THR A 199 -8.53 10.81 17.64
CA THR A 199 -8.90 9.99 18.81
C THR A 199 -10.29 10.29 19.35
N ARG A 200 -10.96 11.32 18.81
CA ARG A 200 -12.33 11.73 19.14
C ARG A 200 -13.13 12.04 17.90
#